data_15fb24842bda31d09caa30e6a656f310
#
_entry.id   15fb24842bda31d09caa30e6a656f310
#
_cell.length_a   1.000
_cell.length_b   1.000
_cell.length_c   1.000
_cell.angle_alpha   90.00
_cell.angle_beta   90.00
_cell.angle_gamma   90.00
#
_symmetry.space_group_name_H-M   'P 1'
#
loop_
_entity.id
_entity.type
_entity.pdbx_description
1 polymer ?
#
loop_
_entity_poly.entity_id
_entity_poly.type
_entity_poly.pdbx_seq_one_letter_code
_entity_poly.pdbx_strand_id
1 'polypeptide(L)'
;VLRKGGAIITGFVNPIEYCFDSELAEKGIYHIKYPLPYSDLTSITKEERIRLYGPDEPVEFSHTLEEQISGQLEAGFYLTGFFEDFRDEERIKDYMPSFIATRSLKP
;
A
#
# COMPACT_ATOMS: atom_id res chain seq x y z
N VAL A 1 -15.99 -17.20 -6.49
CA VAL A 1 -15.09 -18.30 -6.11
C VAL A 1 -14.17 -18.64 -7.27
N LEU A 2 -12.87 -18.66 -7.02
CA LEU A 2 -11.88 -18.94 -8.06
C LEU A 2 -11.81 -20.44 -8.35
N ARG A 3 -11.85 -20.77 -9.63
CA ARG A 3 -11.72 -22.16 -10.07
C ARG A 3 -10.28 -22.66 -9.93
N LYS A 4 -10.12 -23.96 -9.77
CA LYS A 4 -8.82 -24.62 -9.87
C LYS A 4 -8.18 -24.26 -11.21
N GLY A 5 -6.93 -23.83 -11.17
CA GLY A 5 -6.23 -23.30 -12.35
C GLY A 5 -6.51 -21.85 -12.66
N GLY A 6 -7.44 -21.20 -11.95
CA GLY A 6 -7.73 -19.79 -12.10
C GLY A 6 -6.65 -18.91 -11.48
N ALA A 7 -6.56 -17.67 -11.94
CA ALA A 7 -5.58 -16.71 -11.46
C ALA A 7 -6.24 -15.51 -10.78
N ILE A 8 -5.59 -15.01 -9.72
CA ILE A 8 -5.94 -13.74 -9.08
C ILE A 8 -4.86 -12.74 -9.41
N ILE A 9 -5.28 -11.55 -9.87
CA ILE A 9 -4.38 -10.43 -10.06
C ILE A 9 -4.74 -9.39 -9.00
N THR A 10 -3.75 -9.00 -8.19
CA THR A 10 -3.93 -7.99 -7.14
C THR A 10 -3.03 -6.80 -7.41
N GLY A 11 -3.46 -5.63 -6.97
CA GLY A 11 -2.65 -4.43 -7.02
C GLY A 11 -2.79 -3.67 -5.72
N PHE A 12 -1.69 -3.18 -5.19
CA PHE A 12 -1.70 -2.38 -3.97
C PHE A 12 -0.55 -1.38 -3.96
N VAL A 13 -0.72 -0.34 -3.14
CA VAL A 13 0.32 0.67 -2.94
C VAL A 13 1.43 0.07 -2.09
N ASN A 14 2.67 0.33 -2.46
CA ASN A 14 3.82 -0.07 -1.66
C ASN A 14 3.66 0.50 -0.25
N PRO A 15 3.63 -0.34 0.80
CA PRO A 15 3.37 0.13 2.16
C PRO A 15 4.32 1.21 2.65
N ILE A 16 5.53 1.28 2.10
CA ILE A 16 6.52 2.30 2.47
C ILE A 16 5.98 3.71 2.27
N GLU A 17 5.08 3.94 1.32
CA GLU A 17 4.50 5.26 1.12
C GLU A 17 3.72 5.77 2.34
N TYR A 18 3.20 4.88 3.16
CA TYR A 18 2.49 5.26 4.39
C TYR A 18 3.42 5.69 5.52
N CYS A 19 4.73 5.53 5.37
CA CYS A 19 5.71 6.00 6.34
C CYS A 19 5.95 7.50 6.25
N PHE A 20 5.62 8.12 5.12
CA PHE A 20 6.00 9.51 4.85
C PHE A 20 5.02 10.50 5.49
N ASP A 21 5.58 11.66 5.89
CA ASP A 21 4.78 12.82 6.22
C ASP A 21 4.02 13.26 4.98
N SER A 22 2.69 13.27 5.03
CA SER A 22 1.85 13.53 3.86
C SER A 22 1.95 14.97 3.37
N GLU A 23 2.10 15.94 4.26
CA GLU A 23 2.23 17.35 3.87
C GLU A 23 3.55 17.62 3.15
N LEU A 24 4.63 17.02 3.64
CA LEU A 24 5.94 17.14 3.00
C LEU A 24 5.97 16.38 1.68
N ALA A 25 5.33 15.23 1.62
CA ALA A 25 5.25 14.43 0.38
C ALA A 25 4.58 15.20 -0.75
N GLU A 26 3.54 15.98 -0.45
CA GLU A 26 2.89 16.85 -1.43
C GLU A 26 3.85 17.88 -2.01
N LYS A 27 4.87 18.27 -1.25
CA LYS A 27 5.92 19.20 -1.67
C LYS A 27 7.11 18.50 -2.33
N GLY A 28 7.04 17.19 -2.51
CA GLY A 28 8.12 16.38 -3.07
C GLY A 28 9.24 16.07 -2.09
N ILE A 29 8.98 16.24 -0.79
CA ILE A 29 9.93 15.94 0.28
C ILE A 29 9.47 14.67 0.98
N TYR A 30 10.31 13.63 0.99
CA TYR A 30 9.95 12.33 1.53
C TYR A 30 10.67 12.11 2.87
N HIS A 31 9.93 12.38 3.94
CA HIS A 31 10.38 12.27 5.32
C HIS A 31 9.63 11.14 6.02
N ILE A 32 10.36 10.17 6.55
CA ILE A 32 9.78 9.04 7.27
C ILE A 32 9.29 9.54 8.63
N LYS A 33 8.01 9.36 8.88
CA LYS A 33 7.35 9.83 10.10
C LYS A 33 6.61 8.73 10.84
N TYR A 34 6.02 7.78 10.12
CA TYR A 34 5.15 6.77 10.72
C TYR A 34 5.72 5.36 10.60
N PRO A 35 5.57 4.54 11.66
CA PRO A 35 5.89 3.11 11.55
C PRO A 35 4.82 2.38 10.75
N LEU A 36 5.16 1.20 10.24
CA LEU A 36 4.20 0.30 9.60
C LEU A 36 3.83 -0.82 10.58
N PRO A 37 2.58 -1.32 10.56
CA PRO A 37 1.49 -0.86 9.69
C PRO A 37 0.93 0.50 10.14
N TYR A 38 0.54 1.30 9.16
CA TYR A 38 -0.07 2.62 9.39
C TYR A 38 -1.59 2.51 9.49
N SER A 39 -2.20 3.38 10.31
CA SER A 39 -3.65 3.53 10.36
C SER A 39 -4.03 4.97 10.68
N ASP A 40 -4.98 5.52 9.94
CA ASP A 40 -5.55 6.84 10.23
C ASP A 40 -6.22 6.90 11.60
N LEU A 41 -6.54 5.76 12.20
CA LEU A 41 -7.19 5.70 13.51
C LEU A 41 -6.21 5.70 14.66
N THR A 42 -4.98 5.21 14.47
CA THR A 42 -4.01 5.01 15.55
C THR A 42 -2.68 5.72 15.34
N SER A 43 -2.30 5.98 14.10
CA SER A 43 -1.01 6.61 13.77
C SER A 43 -1.04 8.13 13.84
N ILE A 44 -2.23 8.73 13.75
CA ILE A 44 -2.44 10.16 13.88
C ILE A 44 -3.63 10.42 14.81
N THR A 45 -3.71 11.64 15.35
CA THR A 45 -4.84 12.02 16.20
C THR A 45 -6.06 12.29 15.32
N LYS A 46 -7.24 12.30 15.96
CA LYS A 46 -8.48 12.66 15.27
C LYS A 46 -8.41 14.09 14.70
N GLU A 47 -7.80 14.99 15.46
CA GLU A 47 -7.63 16.40 15.06
C GLU A 47 -6.73 16.49 13.83
N GLU A 48 -5.62 15.79 13.81
CA GLU A 48 -4.73 15.74 12.65
C GLU A 48 -5.41 15.14 11.43
N ARG A 49 -6.17 14.06 11.63
CA ARG A 49 -6.90 13.41 10.55
C ARG A 49 -7.89 14.37 9.89
N ILE A 50 -8.66 15.10 10.69
CA ILE A 50 -9.63 16.08 10.19
C ILE A 50 -8.90 17.22 9.48
N ARG A 51 -7.78 17.69 10.03
CA ARG A 51 -6.98 18.77 9.44
C ARG A 51 -6.40 18.36 8.08
N LEU A 52 -5.91 17.13 7.98
CA LEU A 52 -5.23 16.66 6.77
C LEU A 52 -6.21 16.22 5.66
N TYR A 53 -7.30 15.56 6.05
CA TYR A 53 -8.18 14.86 5.10
C TYR A 53 -9.63 15.30 5.16
N GLY A 54 -10.03 16.06 6.17
CA GLY A 54 -11.40 16.46 6.40
C GLY A 54 -12.18 15.44 7.26
N PRO A 55 -13.37 15.85 7.76
CA PRO A 55 -14.13 15.04 8.71
C PRO A 55 -14.81 13.82 8.10
N ASP A 56 -15.09 13.83 6.79
CA ASP A 56 -15.88 12.82 6.11
C ASP A 56 -15.08 11.90 5.19
N GLU A 57 -13.76 12.03 5.18
CA GLU A 57 -12.92 11.16 4.36
C GLU A 57 -12.83 9.75 4.93
N PRO A 58 -12.86 8.71 4.07
CA PRO A 58 -12.65 7.34 4.52
C PRO A 58 -11.30 7.17 5.19
N VAL A 59 -11.26 6.36 6.25
CA VAL A 59 -10.00 6.05 6.92
C VAL A 59 -9.16 5.10 6.06
N GLU A 60 -7.86 5.30 6.06
CA GLU A 60 -6.92 4.46 5.34
C GLU A 60 -6.07 3.64 6.30
N PHE A 61 -5.74 2.43 5.86
CA PHE A 61 -4.87 1.51 6.58
C PHE A 61 -3.82 0.99 5.62
N SER A 62 -2.61 0.83 6.10
CA SER A 62 -1.62 0.05 5.38
C SER A 62 -1.50 -1.33 6.00
N HIS A 63 -1.04 -2.26 5.19
CA HIS A 63 -0.60 -3.59 5.64
C HIS A 63 0.88 -3.71 5.40
N THR A 64 1.55 -4.61 6.09
CA THR A 64 2.94 -4.92 5.78
C THR A 64 3.00 -5.68 4.46
N LEU A 65 4.13 -5.62 3.79
CA LEU A 65 4.34 -6.39 2.57
C LEU A 65 4.21 -7.89 2.84
N GLU A 66 4.68 -8.33 4.01
CA GLU A 66 4.52 -9.71 4.46
C GLU A 66 3.05 -10.12 4.49
N GLU A 67 2.17 -9.31 5.09
CA GLU A 67 0.73 -9.61 5.16
C GLU A 67 0.12 -9.72 3.76
N GLN A 68 0.48 -8.83 2.86
CA GLN A 68 -0.05 -8.80 1.50
C GLN A 68 0.34 -10.06 0.71
N ILE A 69 1.55 -10.51 0.86
CA ILE A 69 2.08 -11.66 0.11
C ILE A 69 1.77 -12.98 0.82
N SER A 70 2.03 -13.05 2.14
CA SER A 70 1.81 -14.27 2.92
C SER A 70 0.36 -14.70 2.95
N GLY A 71 -0.58 -13.75 2.94
CA GLY A 71 -2.01 -14.07 2.91
C GLY A 71 -2.38 -14.89 1.67
N GLN A 72 -1.80 -14.59 0.53
CA GLN A 72 -2.03 -15.36 -0.70
C GLN A 72 -1.42 -16.75 -0.60
N LEU A 73 -0.19 -16.85 -0.11
CA LEU A 73 0.52 -18.13 0.04
C LEU A 73 -0.16 -19.03 1.06
N GLU A 74 -0.57 -18.49 2.20
CA GLU A 74 -1.26 -19.25 3.24
C GLU A 74 -2.62 -19.76 2.80
N ALA A 75 -3.29 -19.02 1.90
CA ALA A 75 -4.54 -19.46 1.30
C ALA A 75 -4.35 -20.57 0.25
N GLY A 76 -3.12 -21.00 0.00
CA GLY A 76 -2.80 -22.10 -0.91
C GLY A 76 -2.53 -21.68 -2.35
N PHE A 77 -2.43 -20.39 -2.62
CA PHE A 77 -2.10 -19.89 -3.96
C PHE A 77 -0.61 -19.96 -4.23
N TYR A 78 -0.26 -20.12 -5.50
CA TYR A 78 1.13 -20.01 -5.95
C TYR A 78 1.33 -18.65 -6.59
N LEU A 79 2.33 -17.91 -6.12
CA LEU A 79 2.71 -16.62 -6.70
C LEU A 79 3.44 -16.89 -8.01
N THR A 80 2.87 -16.46 -9.13
CA THR A 80 3.41 -16.69 -10.47
C THR A 80 3.85 -15.43 -11.19
N GLY A 81 3.60 -14.26 -10.62
CA GLY A 81 4.05 -12.99 -11.15
C GLY A 81 4.14 -11.93 -10.06
N PHE A 82 5.13 -11.06 -10.19
CA PHE A 82 5.36 -9.96 -9.29
C PHE A 82 5.85 -8.78 -10.12
N PHE A 83 5.18 -7.62 -10.00
CA PHE A 83 5.48 -6.44 -10.79
C PHE A 83 5.51 -5.21 -9.90
N GLU A 84 6.39 -4.28 -10.24
CA GLU A 84 6.42 -2.98 -9.59
C GLU A 84 6.21 -1.90 -10.64
N ASP A 85 5.53 -0.82 -10.28
CA ASP A 85 5.26 0.29 -11.16
C ASP A 85 5.42 1.62 -10.41
N PHE A 86 5.65 2.67 -11.15
CA PHE A 86 5.95 4.00 -10.65
C PHE A 86 4.78 4.94 -10.85
N ARG A 87 4.70 5.99 -10.03
CA ARG A 87 3.78 7.10 -10.28
C ARG A 87 4.36 7.99 -11.36
N ASP A 88 3.59 8.26 -12.41
CA ASP A 88 4.11 8.96 -13.58
C ASP A 88 4.43 10.43 -13.33
N GLU A 89 3.66 11.11 -12.48
CA GLU A 89 3.72 12.56 -12.34
C GLU A 89 4.25 13.04 -10.99
N GLU A 90 4.50 12.14 -10.05
CA GLU A 90 4.98 12.51 -8.73
C GLU A 90 6.48 12.28 -8.60
N ARG A 91 7.14 13.16 -7.84
CA ARG A 91 8.59 13.11 -7.66
C ARG A 91 9.08 11.81 -7.02
N ILE A 92 8.23 11.11 -6.30
CA ILE A 92 8.58 9.83 -5.69
C ILE A 92 9.08 8.79 -6.70
N LYS A 93 8.67 8.92 -7.97
CA LYS A 93 9.15 8.04 -9.04
C LYS A 93 10.67 8.02 -9.19
N ASP A 94 11.34 9.11 -8.77
CA ASP A 94 12.79 9.21 -8.84
C ASP A 94 13.49 8.35 -7.78
N TYR A 95 12.74 7.84 -6.82
CA TYR A 95 13.28 7.12 -5.66
C TYR A 95 12.81 5.68 -5.55
N MET A 96 11.54 5.41 -5.83
CA MET A 96 10.98 4.08 -5.60
C MET A 96 9.71 3.83 -6.41
N PRO A 97 9.41 2.56 -6.73
CA PRO A 97 8.11 2.21 -7.27
C PRO A 97 7.03 2.33 -6.19
N SER A 98 5.89 2.88 -6.57
CA SER A 98 4.75 3.12 -5.66
C SER A 98 3.73 2.00 -5.67
N PHE A 99 3.70 1.19 -6.72
CA PHE A 99 2.68 0.17 -6.90
C PHE A 99 3.30 -1.20 -7.02
N ILE A 100 2.63 -2.18 -6.42
CA ILE A 100 3.00 -3.59 -6.51
C ILE A 100 1.79 -4.34 -7.04
N ALA A 101 2.02 -5.20 -8.01
CA ALA A 101 1.00 -6.10 -8.53
C ALA A 101 1.48 -7.53 -8.45
N THR A 102 0.59 -8.43 -8.09
CA THR A 102 0.90 -9.85 -8.03
C THR A 102 -0.08 -10.66 -8.87
N ARG A 103 0.39 -11.76 -9.39
CA ARG A 103 -0.44 -12.77 -10.02
C ARG A 103 -0.25 -14.07 -9.26
N SER A 104 -1.35 -14.66 -8.82
CA SER A 104 -1.34 -15.90 -8.07
C SER A 104 -2.26 -16.91 -8.74
N LEU A 105 -1.84 -18.18 -8.74
CA LEU A 105 -2.56 -19.27 -9.33
C LEU A 105 -3.16 -20.16 -8.26
N LYS A 106 -4.43 -20.54 -8.43
CA LYS A 106 -5.07 -21.56 -7.61
C LYS A 106 -4.71 -22.94 -8.15
N PRO A 107 -3.99 -23.75 -7.37
CA PRO A 107 -3.59 -25.08 -7.82
C PRO A 107 -4.76 -26.04 -7.95
#